data_a456347fa8a1a154cac252dd9a4c1b4c
#
_entry.id   a456347fa8a1a154cac252dd9a4c1b4c
#
_cell.length_a   1.000
_cell.length_b   1.000
_cell.length_c   1.000
_cell.angle_alpha   90.00
_cell.angle_beta   90.00
_cell.angle_gamma   90.00
#
_symmetry.space_group_name_H-M   'P 1'
#
loop_
_entity.id
_entity.type
_entity.pdbx_description
1 polymer ?
#
loop_
_entity_poly.entity_id
_entity_poly.type
_entity_poly.pdbx_seq_one_letter_code
_entity_poly.pdbx_strand_id
1 'polypeptide(L)'
;VFPITQAFNKNLLYRWAMLLQHGSKKYSSRNWEKANSIEEFNRFKSSAWRHFLQLMCNENDEDHFAAVLFNLNGMVYLMDKLNIDVNGNNII
;
A
#
# COMPACT_ATOMS: atom_id res chain seq x y z
N VAL A 1 11.16 6.18 -8.42
CA VAL A 1 11.21 6.14 -6.97
C VAL A 1 10.91 7.51 -6.39
N PHE A 2 10.16 7.55 -5.34
CA PHE A 2 9.77 8.77 -4.65
C PHE A 2 10.95 9.28 -3.80
N PRO A 3 11.42 10.52 -4.01
CA PRO A 3 12.59 11.03 -3.29
C PRO A 3 12.33 11.14 -1.79
N ILE A 4 13.07 10.39 -1.00
CA ILE A 4 12.85 10.33 0.45
C ILE A 4 13.12 11.66 1.15
N THR A 5 14.09 12.44 0.65
CA THR A 5 14.41 13.73 1.25
C THR A 5 13.26 14.72 1.16
N GLN A 6 12.49 14.67 0.08
CA GLN A 6 11.29 15.48 -0.06
C GLN A 6 10.15 14.95 0.83
N ALA A 7 10.06 13.64 0.98
CA ALA A 7 9.02 13.01 1.76
C ALA A 7 9.08 13.39 3.23
N PHE A 8 10.27 13.53 3.82
CA PHE A 8 10.41 13.84 5.25
C PHE A 8 9.80 15.17 5.64
N ASN A 9 9.63 16.09 4.70
CA ASN A 9 9.08 17.41 4.99
C ASN A 9 7.56 17.47 4.80
N LYS A 10 6.92 16.31 4.56
CA LYS A 10 5.49 16.24 4.26
C LYS A 10 4.82 15.24 5.21
N ASN A 11 3.53 15.45 5.47
CA ASN A 11 2.79 14.49 6.28
C ASN A 11 2.55 13.20 5.49
N LEU A 12 2.18 12.14 6.21
CA LEU A 12 2.04 10.82 5.62
C LEU A 12 0.94 10.77 4.55
N LEU A 13 -0.16 11.49 4.75
CA LEU A 13 -1.24 11.50 3.77
C LEU A 13 -0.78 12.10 2.44
N TYR A 14 -0.02 13.21 2.49
CA TYR A 14 0.54 13.82 1.29
C TYR A 14 1.48 12.85 0.57
N ARG A 15 2.34 12.17 1.33
CA ARG A 15 3.31 11.23 0.77
C ARG A 15 2.61 10.04 0.12
N TRP A 16 1.51 9.57 0.72
CA TRP A 16 0.68 8.53 0.13
C TRP A 16 0.06 8.99 -1.19
N ALA A 17 -0.47 10.21 -1.21
CA ALA A 17 -1.03 10.80 -2.43
C ALA A 17 0.02 10.89 -3.54
N MET A 18 1.25 11.27 -3.20
CA MET A 18 2.36 11.33 -4.15
C MET A 18 2.70 9.96 -4.71
N LEU A 19 2.66 8.93 -3.87
CA LEU A 19 2.91 7.56 -4.30
C LEU A 19 1.84 7.11 -5.30
N LEU A 20 0.57 7.41 -5.03
CA LEU A 20 -0.53 7.08 -5.93
C LEU A 20 -0.39 7.82 -7.27
N GLN A 21 -0.02 9.10 -7.24
CA GLN A 21 0.18 9.89 -8.44
C GLN A 21 1.32 9.32 -9.29
N HIS A 22 2.41 8.92 -8.65
CA HIS A 22 3.55 8.32 -9.34
C HIS A 22 3.13 7.01 -10.02
N GLY A 23 2.36 6.19 -9.34
CA GLY A 23 1.83 4.95 -9.90
C GLY A 23 0.89 5.18 -11.08
N SER A 24 0.08 6.25 -11.04
CA SER A 24 -0.87 6.56 -12.11
C SER A 24 -0.19 6.95 -13.42
N LYS A 25 1.05 7.40 -13.36
CA LYS A 25 1.85 7.69 -14.57
C LYS A 25 2.37 6.42 -15.23
N LYS A 26 2.62 5.39 -14.42
CA LYS A 26 3.18 4.12 -14.89
C LYS A 26 2.09 3.15 -15.32
N TYR A 27 0.95 3.19 -14.63
CA TYR A 27 -0.20 2.33 -14.89
C TYR A 27 -1.40 3.22 -15.21
N SER A 28 -2.59 2.72 -15.12
CA SER A 28 -3.79 3.56 -15.19
C SER A 28 -4.06 4.18 -13.82
N SER A 29 -4.74 5.32 -13.82
CA SER A 29 -5.22 5.93 -12.60
C SER A 29 -6.11 4.93 -11.83
N ARG A 30 -5.96 4.85 -10.52
CA ARG A 30 -6.72 3.94 -9.65
C ARG A 30 -6.56 2.47 -10.03
N ASN A 31 -5.40 2.11 -10.59
CA ASN A 31 -5.14 0.74 -11.02
C ASN A 31 -5.28 -0.27 -9.89
N TRP A 32 -4.94 0.12 -8.66
CA TRP A 32 -5.03 -0.75 -7.49
C TRP A 32 -6.46 -1.22 -7.21
N GLU A 33 -7.47 -0.47 -7.66
CA GLU A 33 -8.88 -0.84 -7.48
C GLU A 33 -9.32 -2.00 -8.36
N LYS A 34 -8.49 -2.42 -9.30
CA LYS A 34 -8.76 -3.59 -10.14
C LYS A 34 -8.51 -4.90 -9.40
N ALA A 35 -7.84 -4.84 -8.26
CA ALA A 35 -7.61 -6.03 -7.43
C ALA A 35 -8.96 -6.64 -7.03
N ASN A 36 -9.06 -7.96 -7.12
CA ASN A 36 -10.33 -8.66 -6.94
C ASN A 36 -10.15 -10.12 -6.51
N SER A 37 -9.10 -10.45 -5.79
CA SER A 37 -8.85 -11.84 -5.39
C SER A 37 -8.19 -11.93 -4.03
N ILE A 38 -8.32 -13.10 -3.40
CA ILE A 38 -7.67 -13.37 -2.12
C ILE A 38 -6.14 -13.40 -2.29
N GLU A 39 -5.65 -13.81 -3.44
CA GLU A 39 -4.22 -13.79 -3.74
C GLU A 39 -3.69 -12.35 -3.72
N GLU A 40 -4.45 -11.43 -4.26
CA GLU A 40 -4.08 -10.02 -4.25
C GLU A 40 -4.16 -9.42 -2.85
N PHE A 41 -5.17 -9.84 -2.06
CA PHE A 41 -5.26 -9.45 -0.65
C PHE A 41 -4.00 -9.88 0.11
N ASN A 42 -3.58 -11.13 -0.07
CA ASN A 42 -2.38 -11.67 0.58
C ASN A 42 -1.12 -10.96 0.11
N ARG A 43 -1.09 -10.53 -1.14
CA ARG A 43 0.04 -9.78 -1.69
C ARG A 43 0.15 -8.41 -1.05
N PHE A 44 -0.96 -7.69 -0.89
CA PHE A 44 -0.97 -6.43 -0.16
C PHE A 44 -0.48 -6.62 1.27
N LYS A 45 -0.97 -7.67 1.94
CA LYS A 45 -0.60 -7.97 3.32
C LYS A 45 0.90 -8.24 3.45
N SER A 46 1.45 -9.07 2.57
CA SER A 46 2.87 -9.38 2.56
C SER A 46 3.72 -8.16 2.26
N SER A 47 3.30 -7.32 1.32
CA SER A 47 4.00 -6.09 0.99
C SER A 47 3.99 -5.10 2.15
N ALA A 48 2.86 -4.97 2.84
CA ALA A 48 2.78 -4.11 4.03
C ALA A 48 3.79 -4.58 5.09
N TRP A 49 3.84 -5.88 5.33
CA TRP A 49 4.76 -6.46 6.30
C TRP A 49 6.22 -6.22 5.90
N ARG A 50 6.56 -6.45 4.64
CA ARG A 50 7.91 -6.26 4.14
C ARG A 50 8.37 -4.81 4.29
N HIS A 51 7.52 -3.85 3.88
CA HIS A 51 7.86 -2.43 4.00
C HIS A 51 7.97 -2.00 5.45
N PHE A 52 7.13 -2.55 6.33
CA PHE A 52 7.23 -2.27 7.75
C PHE A 52 8.56 -2.76 8.31
N LEU A 53 8.99 -3.97 7.95
CA LEU A 53 10.29 -4.51 8.38
C LEU A 53 11.45 -3.66 7.85
N GLN A 54 11.38 -3.25 6.59
CA GLN A 54 12.40 -2.38 6.01
C GLN A 54 12.49 -1.06 6.76
N LEU A 55 11.35 -0.51 7.15
CA LEU A 55 11.30 0.69 7.95
C LEU A 55 11.97 0.49 9.31
N MET A 56 11.71 -0.63 9.97
CA MET A 56 12.31 -0.94 11.26
C MET A 56 13.82 -1.19 11.14
N CYS A 57 14.30 -1.60 9.97
CA CYS A 57 15.71 -1.79 9.68
C CYS A 57 16.39 -0.51 9.18
N ASN A 58 15.71 0.63 9.27
CA ASN A 58 16.24 1.94 8.89
C ASN A 58 16.59 2.06 7.41
N GLU A 59 15.94 1.29 6.56
CA GLU A 59 16.13 1.41 5.11
C GLU A 59 15.40 2.64 4.60
N ASN A 60 16.08 3.42 3.78
CA ASN A 60 15.51 4.67 3.25
C ASN A 60 15.67 4.81 1.74
N ASP A 61 15.75 3.70 1.03
CA ASP A 61 15.83 3.64 -0.43
C ASP A 61 14.54 4.07 -1.11
N GLU A 62 13.42 4.01 -0.40
CA GLU A 62 12.13 4.51 -0.86
C GLU A 62 11.29 4.90 0.36
N ASP A 63 10.11 5.48 0.11
CA ASP A 63 9.22 5.89 1.20
C ASP A 63 8.43 4.69 1.72
N HIS A 64 9.00 3.96 2.66
CA HIS A 64 8.36 2.78 3.24
C HIS A 64 7.12 3.13 4.08
N PHE A 65 7.06 4.33 4.66
CA PHE A 65 5.85 4.76 5.37
C PHE A 65 4.65 4.82 4.42
N ALA A 66 4.83 5.50 3.29
CA ALA A 66 3.76 5.61 2.30
C ALA A 66 3.42 4.26 1.70
N ALA A 67 4.42 3.39 1.49
CA ALA A 67 4.21 2.05 0.95
C ALA A 67 3.40 1.17 1.92
N VAL A 68 3.65 1.26 3.22
CA VAL A 68 2.84 0.55 4.22
C VAL A 68 1.40 1.02 4.14
N LEU A 69 1.18 2.34 4.12
CA LEU A 69 -0.16 2.90 4.06
C LEU A 69 -0.90 2.48 2.78
N PHE A 70 -0.22 2.51 1.65
CA PHE A 70 -0.79 2.08 0.36
C PHE A 70 -1.26 0.62 0.44
N ASN A 71 -0.42 -0.26 0.97
CA ASN A 71 -0.76 -1.68 1.04
C ASN A 71 -1.86 -1.97 2.05
N LEU A 72 -1.88 -1.28 3.18
CA LEU A 72 -2.97 -1.40 4.15
C LEU A 72 -4.29 -0.96 3.53
N ASN A 73 -4.27 0.12 2.76
CA ASN A 73 -5.46 0.58 2.05
C ASN A 73 -5.96 -0.46 1.06
N GLY A 74 -5.05 -1.13 0.35
CA GLY A 74 -5.40 -2.22 -0.56
C GLY A 74 -6.07 -3.38 0.16
N MET A 75 -5.58 -3.74 1.34
CA MET A 75 -6.19 -4.78 2.16
C MET A 75 -7.61 -4.40 2.57
N VAL A 76 -7.79 -3.18 3.10
CA VAL A 76 -9.11 -2.72 3.56
C VAL A 76 -10.10 -2.69 2.39
N TYR A 77 -9.66 -2.21 1.23
CA TYR A 77 -10.49 -2.20 0.03
C TYR A 77 -10.97 -3.60 -0.34
N LEU A 78 -10.07 -4.59 -0.33
CA LEU A 78 -10.42 -5.96 -0.67
C LEU A 78 -11.25 -6.65 0.42
N MET A 79 -11.03 -6.33 1.69
CA MET A 79 -11.86 -6.84 2.76
C MET A 79 -13.32 -6.46 2.53
N ASP A 80 -13.55 -5.22 2.15
CA ASP A 80 -14.90 -4.74 1.84
C ASP A 80 -15.43 -5.38 0.56
N LYS A 81 -14.64 -5.37 -0.50
CA LYS A 81 -15.06 -5.86 -1.82
C LYS A 81 -15.35 -7.35 -1.84
N LEU A 82 -14.55 -8.15 -1.13
CA LEU A 82 -14.65 -9.61 -1.11
C LEU A 82 -15.43 -10.12 0.11
N ASN A 83 -15.80 -9.24 1.02
CA ASN A 83 -16.49 -9.59 2.26
C ASN A 83 -15.70 -10.62 3.07
N ILE A 84 -14.45 -10.27 3.35
CA ILE A 84 -13.52 -11.13 4.09
C ILE A 84 -12.98 -10.40 5.33
N ASP A 85 -12.56 -11.17 6.32
CA ASP A 85 -11.89 -10.64 7.51
C ASP A 85 -10.38 -10.51 7.29
N VAL A 86 -9.64 -10.11 8.32
CA VAL A 86 -8.18 -9.91 8.23
C VAL A 86 -7.41 -11.19 7.94
N ASN A 87 -8.02 -12.33 8.16
CA ASN A 87 -7.42 -13.64 7.86
C ASN A 87 -7.78 -14.12 6.45
N GLY A 88 -8.59 -13.37 5.73
CA GLY A 88 -9.03 -13.75 4.40
C GLY A 88 -10.22 -14.71 4.39
N ASN A 89 -10.90 -14.87 5.52
CA ASN A 89 -12.06 -15.76 5.62
C ASN A 89 -13.34 -14.97 5.35
N ASN A 90 -14.31 -15.62 4.69
CA ASN A 90 -15.58 -14.98 4.40
C ASN A 90 -16.30 -14.57 5.69
N ILE A 91 -16.87 -13.39 5.66
CA ILE A 91 -17.75 -12.87 6.71
C ILE A 91 -19.18 -13.17 6.29
N ILE A 92 -19.92 -13.77 7.19
CA ILE A 92 -21.32 -14.11 6.91
C ILE A 92 -22.23 -12.99 7.37
#